data_0ce8a460e9d3a3b940898568a9941c7d
#
_entry.id   0ce8a460e9d3a3b940898568a9941c7d
#
_cell.length_a   1.000
_cell.length_b   1.000
_cell.length_c   1.000
_cell.angle_alpha   90.00
_cell.angle_beta   90.00
_cell.angle_gamma   90.00
#
_symmetry.space_group_name_H-M   'P 1'
#
loop_
_entity.id
_entity.type
_entity.pdbx_description
1 polymer ?
#
loop_
_entity_poly.entity_id
_entity_poly.type
_entity_poly.pdbx_seq_one_letter_code
_entity_poly.pdbx_strand_id
1 'polypeptide(L)'
;MGLLRYFLLSIAMSQHSIASENIPDQYPQSVLYSKPSEFIPNVFSAIGATAPPTYENSGHNNNLSFVVTAEGVVVINSGASFSLAEAMHREIKLVTDKPVKLVINENGQGHAML
;
A
#
# COMPACT_ATOMS: atom_id res chain seq x y z
N MET A 1 39.17 23.71 50.49
CA MET A 1 38.29 22.55 50.17
C MET A 1 37.15 23.05 49.32
N GLY A 2 37.30 22.92 48.02
CA GLY A 2 36.30 23.36 47.02
C GLY A 2 35.58 22.18 46.48
N LEU A 3 34.26 22.10 46.71
CA LEU A 3 33.37 21.10 46.07
C LEU A 3 33.15 21.52 44.62
N LEU A 4 33.70 20.75 43.69
CA LEU A 4 33.47 20.90 42.27
C LEU A 4 32.11 20.27 41.94
N ARG A 5 31.08 21.11 41.72
CA ARG A 5 29.76 20.67 41.27
C ARG A 5 29.83 20.43 39.77
N TYR A 6 29.77 19.17 39.37
CA TYR A 6 29.57 18.80 37.98
C TYR A 6 28.09 19.08 37.61
N PHE A 7 27.90 20.06 36.75
CA PHE A 7 26.60 20.33 36.11
C PHE A 7 26.47 19.38 34.92
N LEU A 8 25.72 18.31 35.13
CA LEU A 8 25.33 17.44 34.02
C LEU A 8 24.24 18.15 33.20
N LEU A 9 24.64 18.70 32.06
CA LEU A 9 23.72 19.27 31.09
C LEU A 9 23.08 18.10 30.30
N SER A 10 21.91 17.68 30.70
CA SER A 10 21.11 16.71 29.96
C SER A 10 20.56 17.38 28.72
N ILE A 11 21.19 17.14 27.56
CA ILE A 11 20.63 17.52 26.27
C ILE A 11 19.49 16.53 25.98
N ALA A 12 18.26 16.97 26.26
CA ALA A 12 17.08 16.27 25.79
C ALA A 12 17.01 16.41 24.28
N MET A 13 17.44 15.39 23.53
CA MET A 13 17.17 15.30 22.12
C MET A 13 15.65 15.09 21.96
N SER A 14 14.95 16.18 21.67
CA SER A 14 13.58 16.13 21.20
C SER A 14 13.57 15.41 19.84
N GLN A 15 13.19 14.14 19.84
CA GLN A 15 12.88 13.44 18.63
C GLN A 15 11.57 14.03 18.09
N HIS A 16 11.71 14.98 17.18
CA HIS A 16 10.57 15.38 16.35
C HIS A 16 10.26 14.18 15.45
N SER A 17 9.30 13.38 15.86
CA SER A 17 8.61 12.50 14.95
C SER A 17 8.02 13.41 13.88
N ILE A 18 8.59 13.37 12.69
CA ILE A 18 7.96 13.96 11.51
C ILE A 18 6.75 13.05 11.26
N ALA A 19 5.61 13.41 11.87
CA ALA A 19 4.35 12.86 11.45
C ALA A 19 4.27 13.15 9.95
N SER A 20 4.13 12.11 9.14
CA SER A 20 3.86 12.29 7.71
C SER A 20 2.66 13.23 7.64
N GLU A 21 2.86 14.44 7.09
CA GLU A 21 1.73 15.33 6.83
C GLU A 21 0.72 14.52 6.04
N ASN A 22 -0.48 14.41 6.57
CA ASN A 22 -1.60 13.84 5.85
C ASN A 22 -1.84 14.76 4.64
N ILE A 23 -1.21 14.46 3.52
CA ILE A 23 -1.47 15.16 2.26
C ILE A 23 -2.90 14.81 1.91
N PRO A 24 -3.81 15.80 1.87
CA PRO A 24 -5.20 15.52 1.53
C PRO A 24 -5.25 14.86 0.16
N ASP A 25 -5.98 13.75 0.06
CA ASP A 25 -6.24 13.10 -1.23
C ASP A 25 -6.97 14.10 -2.14
N GLN A 26 -6.29 14.56 -3.18
CA GLN A 26 -6.87 15.48 -4.17
C GLN A 26 -7.92 14.77 -5.05
N TYR A 27 -7.93 13.45 -5.02
CA TYR A 27 -8.76 12.61 -5.88
C TYR A 27 -9.41 11.48 -5.07
N PRO A 28 -10.30 11.81 -4.11
CA PRO A 28 -10.91 10.81 -3.24
C PRO A 28 -11.80 9.79 -3.99
N GLN A 29 -12.05 10.04 -5.27
CA GLN A 29 -12.79 9.15 -6.18
C GLN A 29 -11.90 8.09 -6.83
N SER A 30 -10.58 8.12 -6.60
CA SER A 30 -9.66 7.11 -7.16
C SER A 30 -10.05 5.72 -6.68
N VAL A 31 -10.43 4.88 -7.62
CA VAL A 31 -10.89 3.50 -7.38
C VAL A 31 -10.22 2.56 -8.37
N LEU A 32 -10.25 1.27 -8.09
CA LEU A 32 -9.84 0.26 -9.07
C LEU A 32 -10.67 0.39 -10.36
N TYR A 33 -10.01 0.29 -11.50
CA TYR A 33 -10.69 0.25 -12.81
C TYR A 33 -11.69 -0.91 -12.87
N SER A 34 -11.33 -2.06 -12.32
CA SER A 34 -12.24 -3.17 -12.07
C SER A 34 -12.05 -3.71 -10.66
N LYS A 35 -13.11 -4.22 -10.06
CA LYS A 35 -13.04 -4.91 -8.77
C LYS A 35 -12.46 -6.31 -8.93
N PRO A 36 -11.76 -6.84 -7.91
CA PRO A 36 -11.32 -8.22 -7.93
C PRO A 36 -12.48 -9.20 -8.06
N SER A 37 -12.31 -10.17 -8.93
CA SER A 37 -13.21 -11.34 -9.03
C SER A 37 -12.43 -12.61 -8.74
N GLU A 38 -13.09 -13.59 -8.16
CA GLU A 38 -12.50 -14.90 -7.87
C GLU A 38 -12.47 -15.75 -9.14
N PHE A 39 -11.29 -16.22 -9.56
CA PHE A 39 -11.12 -17.09 -10.74
C PHE A 39 -11.20 -18.56 -10.39
N ILE A 40 -10.52 -18.91 -9.30
CA ILE A 40 -10.52 -20.24 -8.69
C ILE A 40 -10.53 -20.02 -7.18
N PRO A 41 -10.89 -20.99 -6.38
CA PRO A 41 -11.01 -20.83 -4.93
C PRO A 41 -9.78 -20.12 -4.32
N ASN A 42 -10.04 -19.03 -3.61
CA ASN A 42 -9.05 -18.19 -2.93
C ASN A 42 -8.09 -17.39 -3.82
N VAL A 43 -8.27 -17.36 -5.13
CA VAL A 43 -7.45 -16.58 -6.08
C VAL A 43 -8.31 -15.52 -6.75
N PHE A 44 -7.97 -14.26 -6.53
CA PHE A 44 -8.70 -13.09 -6.98
C PHE A 44 -7.83 -12.22 -7.90
N SER A 45 -8.46 -11.58 -8.89
CA SER A 45 -7.76 -10.59 -9.71
C SER A 45 -8.69 -9.46 -10.13
N ALA A 46 -8.17 -8.25 -10.04
CA ALA A 46 -8.71 -7.05 -10.61
C ALA A 46 -8.01 -6.79 -11.95
N ILE A 47 -8.75 -6.85 -13.04
CA ILE A 47 -8.19 -6.70 -14.38
C ILE A 47 -7.99 -5.23 -14.69
N GLY A 48 -6.77 -4.85 -15.03
CA GLY A 48 -6.43 -3.48 -15.42
C GLY A 48 -6.93 -3.08 -16.80
N ALA A 49 -6.98 -1.78 -17.06
CA ALA A 49 -7.33 -1.24 -18.38
C ALA A 49 -6.25 -1.58 -19.41
N THR A 50 -6.67 -1.93 -20.63
CA THR A 50 -5.77 -2.12 -21.78
C THR A 50 -5.45 -0.77 -22.42
N ALA A 51 -4.96 0.17 -21.63
CA ALA A 51 -4.70 1.55 -22.04
C ALA A 51 -3.55 2.13 -21.19
N PRO A 52 -2.89 3.20 -21.67
CA PRO A 52 -1.98 3.95 -20.81
C PRO A 52 -2.65 4.42 -19.51
N PRO A 53 -1.89 4.71 -18.44
CA PRO A 53 -2.44 5.29 -17.23
C PRO A 53 -3.15 6.61 -17.51
N THR A 54 -4.41 6.72 -17.09
CA THR A 54 -5.21 7.93 -17.16
C THR A 54 -5.91 8.17 -15.82
N TYR A 55 -6.53 9.34 -15.67
CA TYR A 55 -7.38 9.63 -14.50
C TYR A 55 -8.59 8.68 -14.45
N GLU A 56 -9.22 8.42 -15.60
CA GLU A 56 -10.43 7.59 -15.71
C GLU A 56 -10.19 6.14 -15.33
N ASN A 57 -8.99 5.61 -15.61
CA ASN A 57 -8.63 4.25 -15.21
C ASN A 57 -7.84 4.22 -13.88
N SER A 58 -7.68 5.37 -13.21
CA SER A 58 -6.95 5.50 -11.94
C SER A 58 -5.50 4.99 -12.00
N GLY A 59 -4.90 4.95 -13.18
CA GLY A 59 -3.58 4.35 -13.39
C GLY A 59 -3.57 2.82 -13.28
N HIS A 60 -4.74 2.18 -13.16
CA HIS A 60 -4.87 0.73 -13.06
C HIS A 60 -4.82 0.09 -14.46
N ASN A 61 -3.63 -0.10 -14.98
CA ASN A 61 -3.37 -0.63 -16.32
C ASN A 61 -2.57 -1.94 -16.34
N ASN A 62 -2.45 -2.61 -15.21
CA ASN A 62 -1.97 -3.99 -15.10
C ASN A 62 -2.91 -4.79 -14.19
N ASN A 63 -2.79 -6.11 -14.22
CA ASN A 63 -3.62 -6.94 -13.35
C ASN A 63 -3.06 -6.93 -11.92
N LEU A 64 -3.93 -6.63 -10.96
CA LEU A 64 -3.63 -6.71 -9.53
C LEU A 64 -4.33 -7.93 -8.98
N SER A 65 -3.58 -8.83 -8.38
CA SER A 65 -4.13 -10.10 -7.92
C SER A 65 -3.78 -10.37 -6.47
N PHE A 66 -4.56 -11.23 -5.82
CA PHE A 66 -4.19 -11.75 -4.50
C PHE A 66 -4.66 -13.17 -4.30
N VAL A 67 -3.96 -13.87 -3.43
CA VAL A 67 -4.26 -15.23 -3.00
C VAL A 67 -4.47 -15.25 -1.49
N VAL A 68 -5.59 -15.80 -1.05
CA VAL A 68 -5.86 -16.03 0.36
C VAL A 68 -5.33 -17.40 0.75
N THR A 69 -4.33 -17.42 1.62
CA THR A 69 -3.70 -18.65 2.11
C THR A 69 -4.08 -18.94 3.56
N ALA A 70 -3.67 -20.07 4.11
CA ALA A 70 -3.83 -20.36 5.53
C ALA A 70 -3.14 -19.32 6.42
N GLU A 71 -1.95 -18.85 6.01
CA GLU A 71 -1.06 -17.97 6.77
C GLU A 71 -1.37 -16.46 6.61
N GLY A 72 -2.09 -16.09 5.56
CA GLY A 72 -2.36 -14.71 5.22
C GLY A 72 -2.57 -14.49 3.73
N VAL A 73 -2.49 -13.25 3.28
CA VAL A 73 -2.71 -12.87 1.89
C VAL A 73 -1.37 -12.63 1.20
N VAL A 74 -1.23 -13.17 0.01
CA VAL A 74 -0.14 -12.86 -0.94
C VAL A 74 -0.72 -11.97 -2.03
N VAL A 75 -0.16 -10.78 -2.20
CA VAL A 75 -0.54 -9.83 -3.26
C VAL A 75 0.44 -9.96 -4.42
N ILE A 76 -0.06 -9.96 -5.64
CA ILE A 76 0.72 -9.98 -6.87
C ILE A 76 0.46 -8.68 -7.62
N ASN A 77 1.50 -7.88 -7.75
CA ASN A 77 1.50 -6.48 -8.19
C ASN A 77 0.76 -5.55 -7.23
N SER A 78 1.45 -4.53 -6.77
CA SER A 78 0.91 -3.55 -5.81
C SER A 78 0.25 -2.33 -6.46
N GLY A 79 0.40 -2.19 -7.79
CA GLY A 79 -0.15 -1.07 -8.55
C GLY A 79 0.81 0.11 -8.68
N ALA A 80 0.38 1.12 -9.44
CA ALA A 80 1.20 2.26 -9.83
C ALA A 80 1.15 3.44 -8.84
N SER A 81 0.35 3.36 -7.79
CA SER A 81 0.20 4.44 -6.81
C SER A 81 -0.23 3.91 -5.44
N PHE A 82 0.04 4.71 -4.41
CA PHE A 82 -0.44 4.44 -3.05
C PHE A 82 -1.98 4.31 -3.02
N SER A 83 -2.70 5.21 -3.69
CA SER A 83 -4.17 5.19 -3.73
C SER A 83 -4.71 3.91 -4.38
N LEU A 84 -4.03 3.40 -5.42
CA LEU A 84 -4.39 2.15 -6.07
C LEU A 84 -4.15 0.94 -5.17
N ALA A 85 -3.00 0.91 -4.50
CA ALA A 85 -2.67 -0.14 -3.53
C ALA A 85 -3.65 -0.13 -2.34
N GLU A 86 -4.02 1.06 -1.84
CA GLU A 86 -5.02 1.21 -0.78
C GLU A 86 -6.40 0.74 -1.23
N ALA A 87 -6.82 1.08 -2.46
CA ALA A 87 -8.08 0.60 -3.03
C ALA A 87 -8.11 -0.93 -3.10
N MET A 88 -7.01 -1.56 -3.54
CA MET A 88 -6.88 -3.02 -3.55
C MET A 88 -6.92 -3.61 -2.14
N HIS A 89 -6.25 -2.98 -1.18
CA HIS A 89 -6.29 -3.43 0.21
C HIS A 89 -7.71 -3.38 0.79
N ARG A 90 -8.50 -2.36 0.48
CA ARG A 90 -9.92 -2.31 0.88
C ARG A 90 -10.72 -3.49 0.31
N GLU A 91 -10.50 -3.85 -0.95
CA GLU A 91 -11.19 -5.02 -1.54
C GLU A 91 -10.73 -6.34 -0.90
N ILE A 92 -9.45 -6.50 -0.57
CA ILE A 92 -8.94 -7.65 0.18
C ILE A 92 -9.67 -7.79 1.52
N LYS A 93 -9.86 -6.67 2.24
CA LYS A 93 -10.55 -6.66 3.55
C LYS A 93 -12.03 -7.03 3.46
N LEU A 94 -12.66 -6.91 2.30
CA LEU A 94 -14.03 -7.41 2.08
C LEU A 94 -14.08 -8.95 1.93
N VAL A 95 -12.96 -9.55 1.53
CA VAL A 95 -12.84 -11.00 1.32
C VAL A 95 -12.35 -11.73 2.58
N THR A 96 -11.40 -11.14 3.31
CA THR A 96 -10.75 -11.78 4.46
C THR A 96 -10.19 -10.77 5.45
N ASP A 97 -10.20 -11.14 6.73
CA ASP A 97 -9.53 -10.38 7.80
C ASP A 97 -8.05 -10.72 7.94
N LYS A 98 -7.55 -11.70 7.18
CA LYS A 98 -6.14 -12.11 7.24
C LYS A 98 -5.23 -10.97 6.80
N PRO A 99 -4.04 -10.82 7.42
CA PRO A 99 -3.09 -9.79 7.04
C PRO A 99 -2.42 -10.11 5.70
N VAL A 100 -2.04 -9.06 4.95
CA VAL A 100 -1.12 -9.21 3.83
C VAL A 100 0.25 -9.58 4.37
N LYS A 101 0.80 -10.69 3.93
CA LYS A 101 2.09 -11.24 4.36
C LYS A 101 3.19 -11.03 3.35
N LEU A 102 2.84 -10.97 2.08
CA LEU A 102 3.82 -10.88 1.00
C LEU A 102 3.23 -10.09 -0.16
N VAL A 103 4.06 -9.26 -0.78
CA VAL A 103 3.78 -8.62 -2.06
C VAL A 103 4.84 -9.08 -3.05
N ILE A 104 4.41 -9.58 -4.19
CA ILE A 104 5.27 -10.02 -5.29
C ILE A 104 4.98 -9.12 -6.48
N ASN A 105 5.97 -8.40 -6.95
CA ASN A 105 5.87 -7.65 -8.19
C ASN A 105 6.50 -8.47 -9.33
N GLU A 106 5.77 -8.65 -10.41
CA GLU A 106 6.22 -9.45 -11.56
C GLU A 106 7.37 -8.78 -12.33
N ASN A 107 7.49 -7.46 -12.21
CA ASN A 107 8.57 -6.69 -12.83
C ASN A 107 8.84 -5.39 -12.05
N GLY A 108 9.91 -4.69 -12.43
CA GLY A 108 10.32 -3.43 -11.82
C GLY A 108 9.75 -2.18 -12.50
N GLN A 109 8.70 -2.29 -13.27
CA GLN A 109 8.06 -1.13 -13.92
C GLN A 109 7.09 -0.44 -12.95
N GLY A 110 6.96 0.88 -13.08
CA GLY A 110 6.18 1.70 -12.15
C GLY A 110 4.70 1.30 -12.01
N HIS A 111 4.11 0.63 -13.00
CA HIS A 111 2.73 0.14 -12.91
C HIS A 111 2.56 -1.10 -12.02
N ALA A 112 3.65 -1.75 -11.63
CA ALA A 112 3.63 -2.93 -10.77
C ALA A 112 4.12 -2.67 -9.35
N MET A 113 4.86 -1.59 -9.13
CA MET A 113 5.60 -1.32 -7.90
C MET A 113 5.17 -0.02 -7.23
N LEU A 114 4.40 -0.12 -6.19
CA LEU A 114 4.42 0.89 -5.10
C LEU A 114 3.98 0.31 -3.77
#